data_bf4a1edcc3b31cd94b46e5813adb0dca
#
_entry.id   bf4a1edcc3b31cd94b46e5813adb0dca
#
_cell.length_a   1.000
_cell.length_b   1.000
_cell.length_c   1.000
_cell.angle_alpha   90.00
_cell.angle_beta   90.00
_cell.angle_gamma   90.00
#
_symmetry.space_group_name_H-M   'P 1'
#
loop_
_entity.id
_entity.type
_entity.pdbx_description
1 polymer ?
#
loop_
_entity_poly.entity_id
_entity_poly.type
_entity_poly.pdbx_seq_one_letter_code
_entity_poly.pdbx_strand_id
1 'polypeptide(L)'
;SLAVEPQILLMDEPTSALDPISTGKIEELCVELKKRITIIMVTHNMQQAFRIADNTAYFLLGEMIEVNETKKLFEHPADKRTDDYINGRFG
;
A
#
# COMPACT_ATOMS: atom_id res chain seq x y z
N SER A 1 -33.45 1.46 -9.18
CA SER A 1 -32.04 1.19 -9.32
C SER A 1 -31.45 0.75 -7.99
N LEU A 2 -30.73 -0.30 -8.04
CA LEU A 2 -30.03 -0.78 -6.85
C LEU A 2 -28.80 0.10 -6.62
N ALA A 3 -28.78 0.78 -5.49
CA ALA A 3 -27.58 1.48 -5.07
C ALA A 3 -26.52 0.44 -4.69
N VAL A 4 -25.45 0.38 -5.43
CA VAL A 4 -24.34 -0.48 -5.09
C VAL A 4 -23.50 0.26 -4.08
N GLU A 5 -23.55 -0.17 -2.82
CA GLU A 5 -22.68 0.40 -1.81
C GLU A 5 -21.24 -0.03 -2.12
N PRO A 6 -20.26 0.89 -2.09
CA PRO A 6 -18.87 0.51 -2.30
C PRO A 6 -18.43 -0.42 -1.17
N GLN A 7 -17.87 -1.56 -1.56
CA GLN A 7 -17.30 -2.48 -0.59
C GLN A 7 -15.85 -2.07 -0.33
N ILE A 8 -15.50 -2.03 0.94
CA ILE A 8 -14.15 -1.68 1.36
C ILE A 8 -13.60 -2.83 2.21
N LEU A 9 -12.45 -3.33 1.84
CA LEU A 9 -11.74 -4.34 2.60
C LEU A 9 -10.51 -3.71 3.24
N LEU A 10 -10.41 -3.81 4.57
CA LEU A 10 -9.26 -3.31 5.30
C LEU A 10 -8.36 -4.48 5.68
N MET A 11 -7.10 -4.42 5.29
CA MET A 11 -6.11 -5.45 5.59
C MET A 11 -4.93 -4.82 6.33
N ASP A 12 -4.53 -5.42 7.46
CA ASP A 12 -3.42 -4.94 8.27
C ASP A 12 -2.31 -5.99 8.29
N GLU A 13 -1.20 -5.68 7.64
CA GLU A 13 -0.03 -6.56 7.53
C GLU A 13 -0.40 -7.99 7.12
N PRO A 14 -1.15 -8.18 6.01
CA PRO A 14 -1.74 -9.49 5.72
C PRO A 14 -0.72 -10.58 5.41
N THR A 15 0.50 -10.21 5.06
CA THR A 15 1.53 -11.17 4.65
C THR A 15 2.73 -11.21 5.58
N SER A 16 2.67 -10.54 6.73
CA SER A 16 3.84 -10.38 7.60
C SER A 16 4.39 -11.70 8.16
N ALA A 17 3.54 -12.72 8.30
CA ALA A 17 3.94 -14.03 8.83
C ALA A 17 3.96 -15.13 7.77
N LEU A 18 3.82 -14.78 6.49
CA LEU A 18 3.73 -15.75 5.40
C LEU A 18 5.06 -15.92 4.68
N ASP A 19 5.24 -17.11 4.09
CA ASP A 19 6.38 -17.35 3.21
C ASP A 19 6.19 -16.62 1.86
N PRO A 20 7.26 -16.53 1.02
CA PRO A 20 7.17 -15.81 -0.26
C PRO A 20 6.12 -16.34 -1.22
N ILE A 21 5.87 -17.65 -1.23
CA ILE A 21 4.88 -18.25 -2.14
C ILE A 21 3.47 -17.87 -1.71
N SER A 22 3.17 -17.98 -0.42
CA SER A 22 1.86 -17.61 0.12
C SER A 22 1.63 -16.10 0.01
N THR A 23 2.68 -15.30 0.23
CA THR A 23 2.63 -13.86 0.04
C THR A 23 2.25 -13.50 -1.39
N GLY A 24 2.87 -14.16 -2.38
CA GLY A 24 2.56 -13.95 -3.78
C GLY A 24 1.11 -14.26 -4.11
N LYS A 25 0.56 -15.32 -3.53
CA LYS A 25 -0.85 -15.69 -3.74
C LYS A 25 -1.81 -14.65 -3.16
N ILE A 26 -1.51 -14.12 -1.98
CA ILE A 26 -2.31 -13.06 -1.37
C ILE A 26 -2.25 -11.79 -2.22
N GLU A 27 -1.07 -11.43 -2.74
CA GLU A 27 -0.93 -10.27 -3.62
C GLU A 27 -1.73 -10.44 -4.91
N GLU A 28 -1.70 -11.62 -5.53
CA GLU A 28 -2.50 -11.91 -6.72
C GLU A 28 -3.99 -11.77 -6.43
N LEU A 29 -4.44 -12.29 -5.29
CA LEU A 29 -5.83 -12.16 -4.87
C LEU A 29 -6.22 -10.68 -4.70
N CYS A 30 -5.36 -9.88 -4.09
CA CYS A 30 -5.60 -8.44 -3.93
C CYS A 30 -5.72 -7.74 -5.27
N VAL A 31 -4.86 -8.07 -6.24
CA VAL A 31 -4.91 -7.48 -7.58
C VAL A 31 -6.22 -7.82 -8.28
N GLU A 32 -6.73 -9.04 -8.10
CA GLU A 32 -8.02 -9.41 -8.65
C GLU A 32 -9.19 -8.70 -7.96
N LEU A 33 -9.14 -8.67 -6.62
CA LEU A 33 -10.22 -8.07 -5.84
C LEU A 33 -10.33 -6.56 -6.03
N LYS A 34 -9.21 -5.86 -6.21
CA LYS A 34 -9.23 -4.39 -6.34
C LYS A 34 -9.98 -3.91 -7.58
N LYS A 35 -10.22 -4.79 -8.55
CA LYS A 35 -11.02 -4.48 -9.72
C LYS A 35 -12.51 -4.34 -9.38
N ARG A 36 -12.93 -4.90 -8.25
CA ARG A 36 -14.33 -4.97 -7.83
C ARG A 36 -14.62 -4.20 -6.57
N ILE A 37 -13.65 -4.12 -5.67
CA ILE A 37 -13.81 -3.47 -4.37
C ILE A 37 -12.61 -2.57 -4.08
N THR A 38 -12.78 -1.67 -3.13
CA THR A 38 -11.68 -0.84 -2.63
C THR A 38 -10.94 -1.61 -1.54
N ILE A 39 -9.63 -1.71 -1.67
CA ILE A 39 -8.79 -2.37 -0.68
C ILE A 39 -7.88 -1.33 -0.04
N ILE A 40 -7.91 -1.26 1.29
CA ILE A 40 -6.99 -0.44 2.08
C ILE A 40 -6.07 -1.39 2.82
N MET A 41 -4.77 -1.28 2.59
CA MET A 41 -3.78 -2.16 3.20
C MET A 41 -2.78 -1.34 4.01
N VAL A 42 -2.54 -1.76 5.24
CA VAL A 42 -1.49 -1.21 6.08
C VAL A 42 -0.32 -2.18 6.07
N THR A 43 0.85 -1.72 5.65
CA THR A 43 2.02 -2.59 5.55
C THR A 43 3.31 -1.82 5.80
N HIS A 44 4.30 -2.48 6.38
CA HIS A 44 5.67 -1.99 6.47
C HIS A 44 6.52 -2.47 5.29
N ASN A 45 5.96 -3.29 4.42
CA ASN A 45 6.66 -3.81 3.25
C ASN A 45 6.47 -2.86 2.06
N MET A 46 7.45 -2.00 1.82
CA MET A 46 7.41 -1.03 0.73
C MET A 46 7.32 -1.70 -0.65
N GLN A 47 8.01 -2.82 -0.83
CA GLN A 47 8.00 -3.52 -2.10
C GLN A 47 6.61 -4.05 -2.43
N GLN A 48 5.89 -4.54 -1.42
CA GLN A 48 4.52 -5.00 -1.60
C GLN A 48 3.61 -3.84 -2.00
N ALA A 49 3.71 -2.70 -1.32
CA ALA A 49 2.94 -1.51 -1.67
C ALA A 49 3.23 -1.08 -3.11
N PHE A 50 4.49 -1.08 -3.50
CA PHE A 50 4.88 -0.70 -4.86
C PHE A 50 4.29 -1.64 -5.91
N ARG A 51 4.25 -2.95 -5.63
CA ARG A 51 3.76 -3.94 -6.59
C ARG A 51 2.25 -3.90 -6.80
N ILE A 52 1.48 -3.69 -5.72
CA ILE A 52 0.02 -3.92 -5.80
C ILE A 52 -0.84 -2.70 -5.58
N ALA A 53 -0.31 -1.62 -5.01
CA ALA A 53 -1.10 -0.45 -4.69
C ALA A 53 -1.17 0.53 -5.86
N ASP A 54 -2.34 1.09 -6.09
CA ASP A 54 -2.51 2.17 -7.07
C ASP A 54 -2.10 3.50 -6.47
N ASN A 55 -2.45 3.72 -5.21
CA ASN A 55 -2.07 4.91 -4.45
C ASN A 55 -1.45 4.47 -3.13
N THR A 56 -0.48 5.24 -2.66
CA THR A 56 0.23 4.95 -1.42
C THR A 56 0.29 6.19 -0.54
N ALA A 57 0.07 6.01 0.75
CA ALA A 57 0.20 7.05 1.74
C ALA A 57 1.31 6.68 2.72
N TYR A 58 2.19 7.63 3.02
CA TYR A 58 3.23 7.43 4.02
C TYR A 58 2.83 8.11 5.32
N PHE A 59 2.82 7.31 6.40
CA PHE A 59 2.52 7.77 7.74
C PHE A 59 3.76 7.68 8.61
N LEU A 60 3.97 8.70 9.44
CA LEU A 60 5.06 8.71 10.40
C LEU A 60 4.53 9.23 11.72
N LEU A 61 4.70 8.44 12.78
CA LEU A 61 4.27 8.81 14.15
C LEU A 61 2.81 9.25 14.20
N GLY A 62 1.94 8.55 13.49
CA GLY A 62 0.50 8.84 13.48
C GLY A 62 0.09 9.99 12.58
N GLU A 63 1.02 10.58 11.84
CA GLU A 63 0.74 11.70 10.95
C GLU A 63 0.91 11.28 9.51
N MET A 64 -0.05 11.65 8.65
CA MET A 64 0.07 11.40 7.21
C MET A 64 1.00 12.44 6.61
N ILE A 65 2.15 11.97 6.13
CA ILE A 65 3.19 12.83 5.59
C ILE A 65 2.94 13.15 4.12
N GLU A 66 2.59 12.12 3.35
CA GLU A 66 2.41 12.27 1.92
C GLU A 66 1.51 11.18 1.38
N VAL A 67 0.67 11.51 0.37
CA VAL A 67 -0.12 10.55 -0.37
C VAL A 67 -0.09 10.90 -1.85
N ASN A 68 0.11 9.89 -2.70
CA ASN A 68 0.14 10.09 -4.14
C ASN A 68 0.00 8.75 -4.85
N GLU A 69 -0.08 8.78 -6.19
CA GLU A 69 0.05 7.56 -6.97
C GLU A 69 1.34 6.84 -6.57
N THR A 70 1.26 5.52 -6.47
CA THR A 70 2.36 4.73 -5.92
C THR A 70 3.68 4.99 -6.64
N LYS A 71 3.69 4.98 -7.98
CA LYS A 71 4.92 5.23 -8.72
C LYS A 71 5.50 6.60 -8.45
N LYS A 72 4.65 7.63 -8.41
CA LYS A 72 5.11 9.00 -8.15
C LYS A 72 5.67 9.14 -6.75
N LEU A 73 5.03 8.52 -5.76
CA LEU A 73 5.49 8.60 -4.38
C LEU A 73 6.86 7.95 -4.23
N PHE A 74 7.10 6.81 -4.89
CA PHE A 74 8.38 6.10 -4.79
C PHE A 74 9.48 6.71 -5.66
N GLU A 75 9.15 7.21 -6.85
CA GLU A 75 10.14 7.76 -7.78
C GLU A 75 10.44 9.23 -7.53
N HIS A 76 9.43 10.00 -7.14
CA HIS A 76 9.55 11.45 -6.95
C HIS A 76 8.81 11.89 -5.68
N PRO A 77 9.27 11.45 -4.51
CA PRO A 77 8.61 11.86 -3.27
C PRO A 77 8.71 13.37 -3.07
N ALA A 78 7.60 13.98 -2.70
CA ALA A 78 7.53 15.43 -2.51
C ALA A 78 8.07 15.86 -1.14
N ASP A 79 8.00 14.97 -0.15
CA ASP A 79 8.48 15.24 1.20
C ASP A 79 9.80 14.52 1.45
N LYS A 80 10.76 15.22 2.04
CA LYS A 80 12.07 14.65 2.32
C LYS A 80 11.98 13.44 3.25
N ARG A 81 11.02 13.44 4.19
CA ARG A 81 10.85 12.31 5.10
C ARG A 81 10.44 11.04 4.36
N THR A 82 9.60 11.18 3.33
CA THR A 82 9.21 10.07 2.46
C THR A 82 10.42 9.56 1.70
N ASP A 83 11.19 10.46 1.12
CA ASP A 83 12.39 10.13 0.37
C ASP A 83 13.40 9.39 1.25
N ASP A 84 13.63 9.88 2.46
CA ASP A 84 14.55 9.25 3.39
C ASP A 84 14.09 7.84 3.77
N TYR A 85 12.79 7.64 3.99
CA TYR A 85 12.23 6.34 4.31
C TYR A 85 12.41 5.35 3.15
N ILE A 86 12.07 5.77 1.94
CA ILE A 86 12.15 4.92 0.75
C ILE A 86 13.60 4.51 0.47
N ASN A 87 14.52 5.40 0.65
CA ASN A 87 15.95 5.17 0.36
C ASN A 87 16.73 4.64 1.56
N GLY A 88 16.07 4.35 2.67
CA GLY A 88 16.71 3.80 3.86
C GLY A 88 17.62 4.80 4.58
N ARG A 89 17.45 6.09 4.34
CA ARG A 89 18.24 7.13 4.98
C ARG A 89 17.53 7.60 6.25
N PHE A 90 17.73 6.87 7.31
CA PHE A 90 17.14 7.21 8.60
C PHE A 90 18.11 8.05 9.43
N GLY A 91 17.63 9.18 9.81
CA GLY A 91 18.30 9.99 10.78
C GLY A 91 19.11 11.06 10.39
#